data_d01c68b7d77187b2668e7c82cc5dee0c
#
_entry.id   d01c68b7d77187b2668e7c82cc5dee0c
#
_cell.length_a   1.000
_cell.length_b   1.000
_cell.length_c   1.000
_cell.angle_alpha   90.00
_cell.angle_beta   90.00
_cell.angle_gamma   90.00
#
_symmetry.space_group_name_H-M   'P 1'
#
loop_
_entity.id
_entity.type
_entity.pdbx_description
1 polymer ?
#
loop_
_entity_poly.entity_id
_entity_poly.type
_entity_poly.pdbx_seq_one_letter_code
_entity_poly.pdbx_strand_id
1 'polypeptide(L)'
;MTFRTFGLALATAAIAWSAPAHAKLSSQEARMVEAVDKGHDRWIGVLEAITLQNSGSRNLAGVKKVGDMVTPELEKLGFKVEWVDQSAAKRSGHLIATRTGRPGSTKMLLIGHLDTVFEPDSPFQGVKRLNATTMEGPGIEDNKGGVVTMFAALEAMQAAGTLSAATITIVLTGDEEDAGDPIDIARADLVKWGQWADVALDFEGLSQQDGKDMGSIARRSSYSWQVNATGKEGHSSGIFSASAGHGAIYELARIIDQFHDELPEDKLTFNVGLIAGGSVATLDADLVRAQAAGKTNIIPAQAIARGDFRTLSDEQSERVKAKMQAIVAQHLPGTSAQIEFEQGYPPMAPTEGNRGLLKKLNVINADLGLEQMAELDPLKRGAGDISFVARYVDGLVGMGPAGDGAHAPGETVDLPSIKRQAKRAAILMSRLAMEKR
;
A
#
# COMPACT_ATOMS: atom_id res chain seq x y z
N MET A 1 37.75 10.71 81.36
CA MET A 1 36.80 11.04 80.31
C MET A 1 37.26 10.44 79.00
N THR A 2 36.74 9.29 78.63
CA THR A 2 37.14 8.51 77.45
C THR A 2 36.08 8.67 76.37
N PHE A 3 36.42 9.31 75.25
CA PHE A 3 35.56 9.44 74.04
C PHE A 3 35.72 8.14 73.24
N ARG A 4 34.58 7.45 72.98
CA ARG A 4 34.45 6.36 72.03
C ARG A 4 33.91 6.95 70.68
N THR A 5 34.77 6.80 69.66
CA THR A 5 34.35 7.10 68.25
C THR A 5 33.63 5.88 67.68
N PHE A 6 32.34 6.12 67.22
CA PHE A 6 31.59 5.16 66.41
C PHE A 6 31.93 5.40 64.96
N GLY A 7 32.50 4.41 64.31
CA GLY A 7 32.68 4.42 62.87
C GLY A 7 31.42 3.87 62.18
N LEU A 8 30.85 4.65 61.30
CA LEU A 8 29.70 4.29 60.43
C LEU A 8 30.25 3.69 59.13
N ALA A 9 30.06 2.40 58.90
CA ALA A 9 30.42 1.75 57.66
C ALA A 9 29.26 1.92 56.65
N LEU A 10 29.45 2.72 55.59
CA LEU A 10 28.54 2.77 54.44
C LEU A 10 28.77 1.53 53.55
N ALA A 11 27.81 0.65 53.51
CA ALA A 11 27.73 -0.42 52.50
C ALA A 11 27.12 0.14 51.22
N THR A 12 27.93 0.35 50.18
CA THR A 12 27.47 0.66 48.82
C THR A 12 26.96 -0.61 48.12
N ALA A 13 25.66 -0.77 48.04
CA ALA A 13 25.05 -1.80 47.20
C ALA A 13 25.19 -1.40 45.71
N ALA A 14 26.05 -2.06 45.01
CA ALA A 14 26.16 -1.94 43.55
C ALA A 14 24.92 -2.64 42.93
N ILE A 15 23.95 -1.86 42.43
CA ILE A 15 22.87 -2.36 41.59
C ILE A 15 23.50 -2.69 40.23
N ALA A 16 23.76 -3.97 40.02
CA ALA A 16 24.12 -4.46 38.68
C ALA A 16 22.86 -4.33 37.79
N TRP A 17 22.83 -3.34 36.90
CA TRP A 17 21.90 -3.30 35.77
C TRP A 17 22.26 -4.47 34.86
N SER A 18 21.51 -5.56 34.93
CA SER A 18 21.52 -6.59 33.92
C SER A 18 20.92 -5.97 32.65
N ALA A 19 21.76 -5.68 31.66
CA ALA A 19 21.30 -5.41 30.31
C ALA A 19 20.40 -6.58 29.86
N PRO A 20 19.27 -6.35 29.21
CA PRO A 20 18.46 -7.44 28.69
C PRO A 20 19.34 -8.30 27.80
N ALA A 21 19.41 -9.60 28.10
CA ALA A 21 20.10 -10.56 27.25
C ALA A 21 19.38 -10.56 25.91
N HIS A 22 19.97 -9.97 24.87
CA HIS A 22 19.49 -10.10 23.51
C HIS A 22 19.42 -11.60 23.20
N ALA A 23 18.25 -12.08 22.79
CA ALA A 23 18.12 -13.45 22.36
C ALA A 23 19.04 -13.62 21.14
N LYS A 24 19.99 -14.53 21.24
CA LYS A 24 20.96 -14.76 20.19
C LYS A 24 20.27 -15.48 19.04
N LEU A 25 20.51 -15.08 17.81
CA LEU A 25 20.03 -15.80 16.62
C LEU A 25 20.30 -17.31 16.76
N SER A 26 19.32 -18.13 16.44
CA SER A 26 19.51 -19.57 16.34
C SER A 26 20.50 -19.90 15.21
N SER A 27 21.04 -21.10 15.20
CA SER A 27 21.96 -21.55 14.13
C SER A 27 21.30 -21.51 12.74
N GLN A 28 19.98 -21.70 12.65
CA GLN A 28 19.24 -21.58 11.40
C GLN A 28 19.11 -20.11 10.96
N GLU A 29 18.79 -19.22 11.89
CA GLU A 29 18.68 -17.78 11.61
C GLU A 29 20.05 -17.18 11.23
N ALA A 30 21.14 -17.62 11.90
CA ALA A 30 22.49 -17.21 11.51
C ALA A 30 22.82 -17.65 10.06
N ARG A 31 22.41 -18.86 9.65
CA ARG A 31 22.56 -19.31 8.25
C ARG A 31 21.71 -18.49 7.27
N MET A 32 20.52 -18.05 7.67
CA MET A 32 19.72 -17.14 6.81
C MET A 32 20.44 -15.81 6.59
N VAL A 33 20.96 -15.21 7.67
CA VAL A 33 21.72 -13.96 7.59
C VAL A 33 22.91 -14.11 6.64
N GLU A 34 23.69 -15.20 6.79
CA GLU A 34 24.83 -15.49 5.92
C GLU A 34 24.41 -15.72 4.45
N ALA A 35 23.30 -16.41 4.22
CA ALA A 35 22.79 -16.68 2.86
C ALA A 35 22.36 -15.40 2.16
N VAL A 36 21.65 -14.48 2.87
CA VAL A 36 21.30 -13.16 2.34
C VAL A 36 22.54 -12.37 1.95
N ASP A 37 23.58 -12.37 2.84
CA ASP A 37 24.81 -11.61 2.55
C ASP A 37 25.56 -12.17 1.34
N LYS A 38 25.63 -13.50 1.20
CA LYS A 38 26.29 -14.17 0.06
C LYS A 38 25.51 -14.02 -1.27
N GLY A 39 24.17 -14.02 -1.20
CA GLY A 39 23.30 -13.94 -2.37
C GLY A 39 23.07 -12.52 -2.88
N HIS A 40 23.48 -11.50 -2.16
CA HIS A 40 23.12 -10.11 -2.43
C HIS A 40 23.42 -9.65 -3.86
N ASP A 41 24.66 -9.82 -4.32
CA ASP A 41 25.07 -9.33 -5.64
C ASP A 41 24.29 -10.03 -6.77
N ARG A 42 23.97 -11.31 -6.59
CA ARG A 42 23.11 -12.06 -7.53
C ARG A 42 21.71 -11.41 -7.60
N TRP A 43 21.12 -11.09 -6.43
CA TRP A 43 19.79 -10.50 -6.38
C TRP A 43 19.77 -9.07 -6.91
N ILE A 44 20.85 -8.30 -6.75
CA ILE A 44 21.00 -7.00 -7.43
C ILE A 44 21.03 -7.18 -8.96
N GLY A 45 21.71 -8.20 -9.46
CA GLY A 45 21.68 -8.51 -10.89
C GLY A 45 20.29 -8.89 -11.42
N VAL A 46 19.50 -9.63 -10.62
CA VAL A 46 18.09 -9.91 -10.95
C VAL A 46 17.25 -8.62 -10.95
N LEU A 47 17.41 -7.78 -9.93
CA LEU A 47 16.74 -6.49 -9.85
C LEU A 47 17.03 -5.63 -11.09
N GLU A 48 18.29 -5.51 -11.47
CA GLU A 48 18.70 -4.77 -12.66
C GLU A 48 18.02 -5.32 -13.91
N ALA A 49 18.02 -6.64 -14.09
CA ALA A 49 17.45 -7.31 -15.27
C ALA A 49 15.93 -7.09 -15.38
N ILE A 50 15.17 -7.22 -14.28
CA ILE A 50 13.71 -7.00 -14.31
C ILE A 50 13.34 -5.51 -14.37
N THR A 51 14.21 -4.62 -13.89
CA THR A 51 13.99 -3.16 -14.00
C THR A 51 14.23 -2.67 -15.44
N LEU A 52 15.19 -3.24 -16.15
CA LEU A 52 15.41 -2.97 -17.58
C LEU A 52 14.22 -3.39 -18.47
N GLN A 53 13.41 -4.34 -18.02
CA GLN A 53 12.18 -4.72 -18.70
C GLN A 53 11.06 -3.74 -18.30
N ASN A 54 10.61 -2.90 -19.26
CA ASN A 54 9.46 -2.06 -19.02
C ASN A 54 8.21 -2.89 -18.74
N SER A 55 7.49 -2.54 -17.69
CA SER A 55 6.25 -3.18 -17.24
C SER A 55 5.22 -2.15 -16.73
N GLY A 56 5.06 -1.03 -17.44
CA GLY A 56 3.91 -0.14 -17.19
C GLY A 56 2.61 -0.94 -17.17
N SER A 57 1.66 -0.60 -16.30
CA SER A 57 0.44 -1.39 -16.06
C SER A 57 -0.35 -1.66 -17.35
N ARG A 58 -0.28 -0.75 -18.33
CA ARG A 58 -0.93 -0.89 -19.65
C ARG A 58 -0.05 -1.59 -20.69
N ASN A 59 1.21 -1.81 -20.40
CA ASN A 59 2.11 -2.64 -21.20
C ASN A 59 1.93 -4.13 -20.87
N LEU A 60 0.79 -4.71 -21.29
CA LEU A 60 0.38 -6.06 -20.94
C LEU A 60 1.48 -7.11 -21.24
N ALA A 61 2.17 -6.97 -22.37
CA ALA A 61 3.28 -7.86 -22.74
C ALA A 61 4.50 -7.69 -21.84
N GLY A 62 4.80 -6.46 -21.43
CA GLY A 62 5.91 -6.14 -20.53
C GLY A 62 5.71 -6.70 -19.14
N VAL A 63 4.51 -6.53 -18.56
CA VAL A 63 4.14 -7.12 -17.27
C VAL A 63 4.25 -8.64 -17.31
N LYS A 64 3.68 -9.28 -18.36
CA LYS A 64 3.82 -10.75 -18.56
C LYS A 64 5.29 -11.17 -18.65
N LYS A 65 6.11 -10.40 -19.35
CA LYS A 65 7.54 -10.68 -19.49
C LYS A 65 8.29 -10.65 -18.17
N VAL A 66 8.01 -9.66 -17.30
CA VAL A 66 8.57 -9.63 -15.93
C VAL A 66 8.13 -10.86 -15.14
N GLY A 67 6.85 -11.25 -15.23
CA GLY A 67 6.36 -12.49 -14.63
C GLY A 67 7.13 -13.73 -15.11
N ASP A 68 7.39 -13.84 -16.43
CA ASP A 68 8.17 -14.93 -17.01
C ASP A 68 9.64 -14.93 -16.54
N MET A 69 10.23 -13.75 -16.31
CA MET A 69 11.59 -13.63 -15.82
C MET A 69 11.76 -14.10 -14.37
N VAL A 70 10.75 -13.88 -13.54
CA VAL A 70 10.81 -14.24 -12.10
C VAL A 70 10.29 -15.65 -11.80
N THR A 71 9.49 -16.24 -12.70
CA THR A 71 8.94 -17.61 -12.54
C THR A 71 10.02 -18.66 -12.24
N PRO A 72 11.16 -18.74 -12.97
CA PRO A 72 12.18 -19.76 -12.71
C PRO A 72 12.80 -19.66 -11.32
N GLU A 73 12.86 -18.47 -10.72
CA GLU A 73 13.39 -18.28 -9.38
C GLU A 73 12.47 -18.91 -8.32
N LEU A 74 11.16 -18.78 -8.49
CA LEU A 74 10.16 -19.39 -7.60
C LEU A 74 10.10 -20.92 -7.78
N GLU A 75 10.20 -21.41 -9.01
CA GLU A 75 10.25 -22.86 -9.29
C GLU A 75 11.46 -23.53 -8.66
N LYS A 76 12.65 -22.91 -8.71
CA LYS A 76 13.87 -23.38 -8.01
C LYS A 76 13.67 -23.48 -6.49
N LEU A 77 12.84 -22.63 -5.93
CA LEU A 77 12.48 -22.65 -4.49
C LEU A 77 11.37 -23.66 -4.17
N GLY A 78 10.89 -24.41 -5.20
CA GLY A 78 9.89 -25.46 -5.06
C GLY A 78 8.46 -24.95 -4.95
N PHE A 79 8.17 -23.77 -5.47
CA PHE A 79 6.81 -23.28 -5.63
C PHE A 79 6.17 -23.84 -6.90
N LYS A 80 4.87 -24.12 -6.85
CA LYS A 80 4.05 -24.29 -8.05
C LYS A 80 3.63 -22.89 -8.49
N VAL A 81 4.01 -22.50 -9.70
CA VAL A 81 3.74 -21.18 -10.26
C VAL A 81 2.63 -21.25 -11.29
N GLU A 82 1.73 -20.30 -11.28
CA GLU A 82 0.61 -20.17 -12.21
C GLU A 82 0.50 -18.69 -12.64
N TRP A 83 0.27 -18.47 -13.94
CA TRP A 83 -0.13 -17.17 -14.45
C TRP A 83 -1.64 -17.12 -14.60
N VAL A 84 -2.29 -16.19 -13.92
CA VAL A 84 -3.73 -16.00 -13.99
C VAL A 84 -4.02 -14.83 -14.90
N ASP A 85 -4.68 -15.09 -16.02
CA ASP A 85 -5.06 -14.07 -17.01
C ASP A 85 -6.07 -13.08 -16.43
N GLN A 86 -5.83 -11.78 -16.66
CA GLN A 86 -6.68 -10.67 -16.23
C GLN A 86 -7.25 -9.86 -17.39
N SER A 87 -7.37 -10.46 -18.57
CA SER A 87 -7.96 -9.82 -19.75
C SER A 87 -9.40 -9.38 -19.53
N ALA A 88 -10.17 -10.07 -18.68
CA ALA A 88 -11.52 -9.68 -18.27
C ALA A 88 -11.55 -8.35 -17.50
N ALA A 89 -10.47 -7.99 -16.83
CA ALA A 89 -10.25 -6.70 -16.16
C ALA A 89 -9.37 -5.75 -17.02
N LYS A 90 -9.15 -6.05 -18.30
CA LYS A 90 -8.35 -5.26 -19.25
C LYS A 90 -6.88 -5.09 -18.81
N ARG A 91 -6.33 -6.09 -18.13
CA ARG A 91 -4.93 -6.14 -17.65
C ARG A 91 -4.25 -7.43 -18.07
N SER A 92 -2.93 -7.48 -17.84
CA SER A 92 -2.09 -8.60 -18.28
C SER A 92 -2.40 -9.88 -17.51
N GLY A 93 -2.23 -9.86 -16.21
CA GLY A 93 -2.42 -11.03 -15.37
C GLY A 93 -1.63 -10.95 -14.07
N HIS A 94 -1.87 -11.92 -13.20
CA HIS A 94 -1.20 -12.08 -11.92
C HIS A 94 -0.33 -13.33 -11.91
N LEU A 95 0.81 -13.28 -11.24
CA LEU A 95 1.62 -14.46 -10.96
C LEU A 95 1.26 -14.96 -9.56
N ILE A 96 0.78 -16.20 -9.49
CA ILE A 96 0.45 -16.85 -8.23
C ILE A 96 1.39 -18.04 -8.04
N ALA A 97 2.09 -18.06 -6.89
CA ALA A 97 2.98 -19.14 -6.55
C ALA A 97 2.62 -19.76 -5.20
N THR A 98 2.47 -21.07 -5.16
CA THR A 98 2.01 -21.79 -3.97
C THR A 98 2.99 -22.85 -3.52
N ARG A 99 3.17 -22.96 -2.21
CA ARG A 99 3.96 -24.00 -1.55
C ARG A 99 3.26 -24.43 -0.28
N THR A 100 3.12 -25.74 -0.10
CA THR A 100 2.59 -26.35 1.13
C THR A 100 3.76 -26.83 1.99
N GLY A 101 3.83 -26.37 3.21
CA GLY A 101 4.80 -26.78 4.22
C GLY A 101 4.27 -27.91 5.10
N ARG A 102 4.67 -27.91 6.37
CA ARG A 102 4.19 -28.92 7.34
C ARG A 102 2.70 -28.70 7.67
N PRO A 103 1.95 -29.77 7.96
CA PRO A 103 0.57 -29.64 8.42
C PRO A 103 0.45 -28.76 9.67
N GLY A 104 -0.52 -27.83 9.67
CA GLY A 104 -0.78 -26.91 10.78
C GLY A 104 0.22 -25.74 10.89
N SER A 105 1.11 -25.54 9.90
CA SER A 105 1.91 -24.32 9.84
C SER A 105 1.06 -23.10 9.48
N THR A 106 1.45 -21.92 9.97
CA THR A 106 0.83 -20.65 9.61
C THR A 106 0.81 -20.49 8.09
N LYS A 107 -0.34 -20.15 7.53
CA LYS A 107 -0.53 -19.87 6.11
C LYS A 107 -0.16 -18.41 5.85
N MET A 108 0.91 -18.18 5.13
CA MET A 108 1.41 -16.85 4.83
C MET A 108 1.04 -16.45 3.41
N LEU A 109 0.43 -15.29 3.25
CA LEU A 109 0.24 -14.61 1.97
C LEU A 109 1.33 -13.55 1.83
N LEU A 110 2.15 -13.67 0.79
CA LEU A 110 3.14 -12.66 0.42
C LEU A 110 2.61 -11.90 -0.78
N ILE A 111 2.63 -10.58 -0.70
CA ILE A 111 2.06 -9.68 -1.71
C ILE A 111 3.17 -8.81 -2.28
N GLY A 112 3.09 -8.52 -3.56
CA GLY A 112 3.87 -7.55 -4.32
C GLY A 112 3.27 -7.41 -5.71
N HIS A 113 3.88 -6.58 -6.57
CA HIS A 113 3.39 -6.40 -7.92
C HIS A 113 4.52 -6.37 -8.97
N LEU A 114 4.14 -6.58 -10.24
CA LEU A 114 5.04 -6.71 -11.38
C LEU A 114 5.05 -5.47 -12.27
N ASP A 115 3.98 -4.68 -12.17
CA ASP A 115 3.78 -3.47 -12.96
C ASP A 115 4.46 -2.25 -12.32
N THR A 116 4.43 -1.15 -13.02
CA THR A 116 4.95 0.16 -12.60
C THR A 116 4.11 1.27 -13.22
N VAL A 117 4.18 2.49 -12.68
CA VAL A 117 3.56 3.68 -13.29
C VAL A 117 4.23 4.12 -14.60
N PHE A 118 5.39 3.58 -14.96
CA PHE A 118 6.18 4.03 -16.09
C PHE A 118 5.85 3.26 -17.37
N GLU A 119 4.96 3.83 -18.18
CA GLU A 119 4.58 3.27 -19.48
C GLU A 119 5.74 3.32 -20.49
N PRO A 120 5.66 2.58 -21.63
CA PRO A 120 6.75 2.54 -22.63
C PRO A 120 7.14 3.89 -23.24
N ASP A 121 6.23 4.85 -23.27
CA ASP A 121 6.45 6.21 -23.76
C ASP A 121 7.02 7.15 -22.69
N SER A 122 7.16 6.71 -21.46
CA SER A 122 7.84 7.47 -20.40
C SER A 122 9.30 7.73 -20.79
N PRO A 123 9.82 8.97 -20.65
CA PRO A 123 11.23 9.26 -20.87
C PRO A 123 12.14 8.63 -19.82
N PHE A 124 11.59 8.18 -18.68
CA PHE A 124 12.33 7.52 -17.61
C PHE A 124 12.37 6.01 -17.84
N GLN A 125 13.45 5.57 -18.48
CA GLN A 125 13.69 4.18 -18.82
C GLN A 125 15.15 3.79 -18.49
N GLY A 126 15.40 2.49 -18.39
CA GLY A 126 16.72 1.95 -18.12
C GLY A 126 17.09 1.95 -16.65
N VAL A 127 18.31 1.50 -16.35
CA VAL A 127 18.85 1.39 -14.99
C VAL A 127 20.18 2.09 -14.90
N LYS A 128 20.42 2.80 -13.80
CA LYS A 128 21.68 3.49 -13.57
C LYS A 128 22.15 3.28 -12.13
N ARG A 129 23.37 2.78 -11.97
CA ARG A 129 24.01 2.76 -10.66
C ARG A 129 24.59 4.14 -10.36
N LEU A 130 24.01 4.83 -9.35
CA LEU A 130 24.42 6.17 -8.96
C LEU A 130 25.69 6.14 -8.11
N ASN A 131 25.80 5.15 -7.22
CA ASN A 131 26.95 4.95 -6.33
C ASN A 131 26.99 3.50 -5.81
N ALA A 132 27.79 3.23 -4.79
CA ALA A 132 27.92 1.87 -4.22
C ALA A 132 26.62 1.34 -3.56
N THR A 133 25.75 2.24 -3.11
CA THR A 133 24.55 1.87 -2.31
C THR A 133 23.24 2.24 -2.98
N THR A 134 23.25 2.93 -4.13
CA THR A 134 22.03 3.45 -4.74
C THR A 134 21.96 3.14 -6.23
N MET A 135 20.82 2.61 -6.66
CA MET A 135 20.47 2.44 -8.08
C MET A 135 19.20 3.22 -8.41
N GLU A 136 19.13 3.71 -9.65
CA GLU A 136 18.00 4.44 -10.22
C GLU A 136 17.39 3.63 -11.35
N GLY A 137 16.05 3.60 -11.45
CA GLY A 137 15.35 2.95 -12.54
C GLY A 137 13.84 2.89 -12.32
N PRO A 138 13.03 2.68 -13.38
CA PRO A 138 11.58 2.67 -13.29
C PRO A 138 11.06 1.43 -12.51
N GLY A 139 10.35 1.66 -11.42
CA GLY A 139 9.83 0.61 -10.55
C GLY A 139 10.92 -0.14 -9.78
N ILE A 140 12.12 0.46 -9.62
CA ILE A 140 13.26 -0.22 -9.01
C ILE A 140 13.05 -0.42 -7.50
N GLU A 141 12.30 0.47 -6.85
CA GLU A 141 11.85 0.33 -5.48
C GLU A 141 10.43 -0.21 -5.47
N ASP A 142 9.56 0.38 -6.27
CA ASP A 142 8.13 0.15 -6.34
C ASP A 142 7.71 -0.59 -7.64
N ASN A 143 7.61 -1.94 -7.64
CA ASN A 143 7.79 -2.86 -6.52
C ASN A 143 8.83 -3.96 -6.84
N LYS A 144 9.66 -3.78 -7.89
CA LYS A 144 10.65 -4.79 -8.33
C LYS A 144 11.69 -5.08 -7.23
N GLY A 145 12.07 -4.05 -6.47
CA GLY A 145 12.92 -4.20 -5.28
C GLY A 145 12.26 -5.05 -4.18
N GLY A 146 10.95 -4.88 -3.99
CA GLY A 146 10.15 -5.70 -3.07
C GLY A 146 10.11 -7.17 -3.49
N VAL A 147 9.86 -7.44 -4.78
CA VAL A 147 9.88 -8.80 -5.34
C VAL A 147 11.24 -9.47 -5.11
N VAL A 148 12.33 -8.77 -5.39
CA VAL A 148 13.68 -9.30 -5.19
C VAL A 148 13.99 -9.52 -3.70
N THR A 149 13.56 -8.63 -2.82
CA THR A 149 13.71 -8.77 -1.37
C THR A 149 12.97 -10.01 -0.85
N MET A 150 11.75 -10.25 -1.34
CA MET A 150 10.95 -11.45 -1.04
C MET A 150 11.71 -12.72 -1.44
N PHE A 151 12.23 -12.77 -2.65
CA PHE A 151 12.92 -13.96 -3.18
C PHE A 151 14.24 -14.22 -2.45
N ALA A 152 15.01 -13.17 -2.12
CA ALA A 152 16.21 -13.29 -1.30
C ALA A 152 15.90 -13.87 0.09
N ALA A 153 14.79 -13.47 0.70
CA ALA A 153 14.34 -14.03 1.97
C ALA A 153 13.96 -15.51 1.85
N LEU A 154 13.24 -15.90 0.80
CA LEU A 154 12.85 -17.30 0.56
C LEU A 154 14.07 -18.18 0.26
N GLU A 155 15.04 -17.71 -0.53
CA GLU A 155 16.30 -18.41 -0.79
C GLU A 155 17.10 -18.63 0.53
N ALA A 156 17.13 -17.62 1.41
CA ALA A 156 17.77 -17.73 2.72
C ALA A 156 17.09 -18.77 3.62
N MET A 157 15.74 -18.82 3.60
CA MET A 157 15.00 -19.86 4.31
C MET A 157 15.28 -21.25 3.74
N GLN A 158 15.46 -21.38 2.41
CA GLN A 158 15.83 -22.64 1.77
C GLN A 158 17.23 -23.08 2.20
N ALA A 159 18.21 -22.16 2.17
CA ALA A 159 19.59 -22.44 2.60
C ALA A 159 19.67 -22.84 4.08
N ALA A 160 18.81 -22.31 4.93
CA ALA A 160 18.71 -22.66 6.36
C ALA A 160 17.88 -23.93 6.62
N GLY A 161 17.18 -24.47 5.60
CA GLY A 161 16.31 -25.65 5.69
C GLY A 161 14.94 -25.37 6.32
N THR A 162 14.55 -24.11 6.50
CA THR A 162 13.27 -23.73 7.15
C THR A 162 12.13 -23.55 6.16
N LEU A 163 12.42 -23.30 4.88
CA LEU A 163 11.41 -23.10 3.86
C LEU A 163 10.49 -24.32 3.69
N SER A 164 11.02 -25.53 3.90
CA SER A 164 10.25 -26.78 3.80
C SER A 164 9.10 -26.87 4.79
N ALA A 165 9.16 -26.17 5.91
CA ALA A 165 8.11 -26.13 6.91
C ALA A 165 7.03 -25.06 6.65
N ALA A 166 7.30 -24.09 5.79
CA ALA A 166 6.46 -22.92 5.56
C ALA A 166 5.36 -23.20 4.51
N THR A 167 4.12 -22.87 4.84
CA THR A 167 2.98 -22.85 3.91
C THR A 167 2.80 -21.43 3.42
N ILE A 168 3.08 -21.20 2.14
CA ILE A 168 3.17 -19.86 1.55
C ILE A 168 2.39 -19.81 0.23
N THR A 169 1.60 -18.76 0.05
CA THR A 169 1.12 -18.31 -1.24
C THR A 169 1.69 -16.93 -1.52
N ILE A 170 2.21 -16.74 -2.73
CA ILE A 170 2.68 -15.45 -3.24
C ILE A 170 1.68 -15.00 -4.29
N VAL A 171 1.27 -13.75 -4.23
CA VAL A 171 0.49 -13.08 -5.28
C VAL A 171 1.29 -11.86 -5.72
N LEU A 172 1.74 -11.87 -6.97
CA LEU A 172 2.34 -10.71 -7.62
C LEU A 172 1.32 -10.22 -8.64
N THR A 173 0.66 -9.11 -8.35
CA THR A 173 -0.32 -8.51 -9.25
C THR A 173 0.39 -7.83 -10.43
N GLY A 174 -0.30 -7.69 -11.53
CA GLY A 174 0.26 -7.02 -12.71
C GLY A 174 -0.44 -5.72 -13.03
N ASP A 175 -1.10 -5.13 -12.04
CA ASP A 175 -1.96 -3.95 -12.19
C ASP A 175 -2.19 -3.20 -10.87
N GLU A 176 -1.22 -3.19 -9.96
CA GLU A 176 -1.34 -2.46 -8.70
C GLU A 176 -1.43 -0.96 -8.96
N GLU A 177 -0.60 -0.46 -9.84
CA GLU A 177 -0.43 0.97 -10.14
C GLU A 177 -1.57 1.58 -10.98
N ASP A 178 -2.22 0.76 -11.79
CA ASP A 178 -3.41 1.11 -12.55
C ASP A 178 -4.33 -0.10 -12.59
N ALA A 179 -5.18 -0.21 -11.55
CA ALA A 179 -6.01 -1.38 -11.33
C ALA A 179 -6.93 -1.68 -12.51
N GLY A 180 -7.10 -2.96 -12.80
CA GLY A 180 -8.04 -3.41 -13.83
C GLY A 180 -9.48 -3.05 -13.52
N ASP A 181 -10.27 -2.92 -14.56
CA ASP A 181 -11.70 -2.59 -14.49
C ASP A 181 -12.55 -3.70 -15.15
N PRO A 182 -13.47 -4.31 -14.38
CA PRO A 182 -13.91 -4.05 -13.00
C PRO A 182 -12.88 -4.49 -11.92
N ILE A 183 -12.71 -3.69 -10.87
CA ILE A 183 -11.72 -3.90 -9.81
C ILE A 183 -11.98 -5.17 -8.97
N ASP A 184 -13.22 -5.57 -8.81
CA ASP A 184 -13.61 -6.80 -8.13
C ASP A 184 -13.17 -8.05 -8.90
N ILE A 185 -13.08 -7.99 -10.22
CA ILE A 185 -12.47 -9.04 -11.05
C ILE A 185 -10.95 -8.98 -10.87
N ALA A 186 -10.34 -7.82 -11.01
CA ALA A 186 -8.91 -7.61 -10.92
C ALA A 186 -8.33 -8.03 -9.54
N ARG A 187 -9.08 -7.92 -8.48
CA ARG A 187 -8.64 -8.27 -7.10
C ARG A 187 -9.22 -9.57 -6.55
N ALA A 188 -9.98 -10.32 -7.37
CA ALA A 188 -10.59 -11.59 -6.93
C ALA A 188 -9.57 -12.59 -6.38
N ASP A 189 -8.39 -12.68 -6.99
CA ASP A 189 -7.33 -13.60 -6.54
C ASP A 189 -6.73 -13.17 -5.19
N LEU A 190 -6.46 -11.88 -5.00
CA LEU A 190 -6.00 -11.35 -3.72
C LEU A 190 -7.02 -11.64 -2.61
N VAL A 191 -8.30 -11.34 -2.84
CA VAL A 191 -9.38 -11.61 -1.87
C VAL A 191 -9.44 -13.10 -1.53
N LYS A 192 -9.41 -13.98 -2.54
CA LYS A 192 -9.39 -15.44 -2.35
C LYS A 192 -8.24 -15.89 -1.44
N TRP A 193 -7.03 -15.40 -1.70
CA TRP A 193 -5.86 -15.79 -0.92
C TRP A 193 -5.78 -15.08 0.43
N GLY A 194 -6.34 -13.88 0.57
CA GLY A 194 -6.55 -13.22 1.86
C GLY A 194 -7.48 -14.01 2.78
N GLN A 195 -8.58 -14.54 2.26
CA GLN A 195 -9.50 -15.42 3.01
C GLN A 195 -8.88 -16.75 3.41
N TRP A 196 -7.89 -17.23 2.65
CA TRP A 196 -7.16 -18.46 2.97
C TRP A 196 -6.07 -18.25 4.01
N ALA A 197 -5.44 -17.08 4.04
CA ALA A 197 -4.25 -16.80 4.82
C ALA A 197 -4.53 -16.62 6.33
N ASP A 198 -3.49 -16.77 7.11
CA ASP A 198 -3.44 -16.50 8.55
C ASP A 198 -2.67 -15.22 8.85
N VAL A 199 -1.79 -14.81 7.93
CA VAL A 199 -1.02 -13.57 7.97
C VAL A 199 -0.71 -13.13 6.55
N ALA A 200 -0.71 -11.81 6.30
CA ALA A 200 -0.29 -11.20 5.05
C ALA A 200 0.98 -10.35 5.27
N LEU A 201 1.94 -10.47 4.36
CA LEU A 201 3.17 -9.67 4.35
C LEU A 201 3.29 -9.02 2.97
N ASP A 202 3.23 -7.70 2.94
CA ASP A 202 3.27 -6.93 1.70
C ASP A 202 4.67 -6.34 1.49
N PHE A 203 5.29 -6.72 0.38
CA PHE A 203 6.66 -6.34 0.05
C PHE A 203 6.75 -4.99 -0.68
N GLU A 204 5.79 -4.12 -0.45
CA GLU A 204 5.87 -2.70 -0.76
C GLU A 204 7.07 -2.03 -0.08
N GLY A 205 7.47 -0.86 -0.59
CA GLY A 205 8.62 -0.11 -0.11
C GLY A 205 8.59 0.19 1.39
N LEU A 206 9.76 0.11 2.02
CA LEU A 206 9.97 0.43 3.42
C LEU A 206 9.90 1.94 3.65
N SER A 207 8.93 2.38 4.42
CA SER A 207 8.86 3.78 4.84
C SER A 207 9.95 4.11 5.86
N GLN A 208 10.60 5.26 5.66
CA GLN A 208 11.56 5.82 6.60
C GLN A 208 11.11 7.20 7.09
N GLN A 209 11.42 7.53 8.33
CA GLN A 209 11.23 8.85 8.91
C GLN A 209 12.46 9.25 9.71
N ASP A 210 13.04 10.41 9.39
CA ASP A 210 14.26 10.91 10.02
C ASP A 210 15.43 9.88 10.00
N GLY A 211 15.54 9.15 8.87
CA GLY A 211 16.54 8.11 8.66
C GLY A 211 16.29 6.80 9.40
N LYS A 212 15.11 6.63 10.03
CA LYS A 212 14.74 5.42 10.77
C LYS A 212 13.69 4.63 10.02
N ASP A 213 13.85 3.31 10.00
CA ASP A 213 12.86 2.39 9.44
C ASP A 213 11.57 2.42 10.28
N MET A 214 10.41 2.51 9.62
CA MET A 214 9.10 2.58 10.25
C MET A 214 8.28 1.32 9.97
N GLY A 215 7.45 0.91 10.94
CA GLY A 215 6.52 -0.20 10.79
C GLY A 215 5.18 0.26 10.22
N SER A 216 4.82 -0.18 9.02
CA SER A 216 3.54 0.14 8.40
C SER A 216 2.49 -0.92 8.77
N ILE A 217 1.56 -0.57 9.65
CA ILE A 217 0.47 -1.43 10.15
C ILE A 217 -0.91 -1.01 9.65
N ALA A 218 -0.95 0.00 8.78
CA ALA A 218 -2.17 0.57 8.25
C ALA A 218 -1.92 1.23 6.89
N ARG A 219 -2.96 1.26 6.03
CA ARG A 219 -3.00 2.03 4.78
C ARG A 219 -4.35 2.72 4.66
N ARG A 220 -4.38 3.95 4.15
CA ARG A 220 -5.64 4.64 3.90
C ARG A 220 -6.28 4.11 2.63
N SER A 221 -7.61 4.19 2.57
CA SER A 221 -8.36 3.94 1.34
C SER A 221 -8.03 4.94 0.23
N SER A 222 -8.47 4.63 -0.98
CA SER A 222 -8.48 5.58 -2.11
C SER A 222 -9.81 5.42 -2.84
N TYR A 223 -10.76 6.32 -2.56
CA TYR A 223 -12.07 6.36 -3.19
C TYR A 223 -12.27 7.66 -3.92
N SER A 224 -12.92 7.60 -5.08
CA SER A 224 -13.37 8.79 -5.82
C SER A 224 -14.88 8.97 -5.67
N TRP A 225 -15.32 10.22 -5.82
CA TRP A 225 -16.73 10.57 -5.83
C TRP A 225 -17.02 11.60 -6.91
N GLN A 226 -18.27 11.59 -7.40
CA GLN A 226 -18.80 12.56 -8.34
C GLN A 226 -20.17 13.04 -7.88
N VAL A 227 -20.36 14.36 -7.84
CA VAL A 227 -21.66 15.00 -7.64
C VAL A 227 -22.11 15.64 -8.94
N ASN A 228 -23.32 15.31 -9.37
CA ASN A 228 -24.00 15.92 -10.49
C ASN A 228 -25.19 16.73 -9.93
N ALA A 229 -25.15 18.05 -10.04
CA ALA A 229 -26.23 18.94 -9.65
C ALA A 229 -26.98 19.47 -10.88
N THR A 230 -28.30 19.60 -10.75
CA THR A 230 -29.19 20.15 -11.81
C THR A 230 -30.04 21.26 -11.26
N GLY A 231 -30.44 22.17 -12.16
CA GLY A 231 -31.35 23.27 -11.87
C GLY A 231 -32.19 23.61 -13.10
N LYS A 232 -33.22 24.41 -12.90
CA LYS A 232 -34.06 24.88 -14.00
C LYS A 232 -33.37 26.02 -14.74
N GLU A 233 -33.11 25.86 -16.03
CA GLU A 233 -32.57 26.91 -16.86
C GLU A 233 -33.59 28.04 -17.04
N GLY A 234 -33.12 29.28 -17.07
CA GLY A 234 -33.95 30.46 -17.25
C GLY A 234 -33.17 31.76 -17.29
N HIS A 235 -33.82 32.87 -17.49
CA HIS A 235 -33.17 34.17 -17.41
C HIS A 235 -32.79 34.52 -15.98
N SER A 236 -31.58 35.04 -15.75
CA SER A 236 -31.05 35.32 -14.41
C SER A 236 -31.87 36.33 -13.60
N SER A 237 -32.65 37.20 -14.24
CA SER A 237 -33.53 38.11 -13.50
C SER A 237 -34.65 37.41 -12.73
N GLY A 238 -34.92 36.13 -13.05
CA GLY A 238 -35.91 35.30 -12.34
C GLY A 238 -35.34 34.43 -11.24
N ILE A 239 -34.01 34.43 -11.03
CA ILE A 239 -33.35 33.58 -10.02
C ILE A 239 -33.91 33.83 -8.62
N PHE A 240 -33.95 32.80 -7.79
CA PHE A 240 -34.52 32.77 -6.43
C PHE A 240 -36.05 32.92 -6.36
N SER A 241 -36.76 33.03 -7.50
CA SER A 241 -38.22 32.94 -7.50
C SER A 241 -38.69 31.48 -7.31
N ALA A 242 -39.89 31.29 -6.81
CA ALA A 242 -40.49 29.96 -6.66
C ALA A 242 -40.59 29.17 -7.99
N SER A 243 -40.65 29.86 -9.13
CA SER A 243 -40.76 29.24 -10.46
C SER A 243 -39.44 28.87 -11.10
N ALA A 244 -38.34 29.58 -10.76
CA ALA A 244 -36.99 29.37 -11.33
C ALA A 244 -36.01 28.64 -10.41
N GLY A 245 -36.15 28.84 -9.11
CA GLY A 245 -35.22 28.24 -8.13
C GLY A 245 -33.84 28.89 -8.12
N HIS A 246 -32.85 28.14 -7.64
CA HIS A 246 -31.49 28.65 -7.38
C HIS A 246 -30.46 28.31 -8.48
N GLY A 247 -30.76 27.32 -9.34
CA GLY A 247 -29.82 26.86 -10.36
C GLY A 247 -28.70 25.92 -9.83
N ALA A 248 -28.14 25.12 -10.72
CA ALA A 248 -27.25 24.01 -10.40
C ALA A 248 -25.94 24.42 -9.71
N ILE A 249 -25.37 25.59 -10.07
CA ILE A 249 -24.11 26.05 -9.47
C ILE A 249 -24.28 26.39 -8.00
N TYR A 250 -25.38 27.03 -7.60
CA TYR A 250 -25.65 27.31 -6.18
C TYR A 250 -25.88 26.03 -5.38
N GLU A 251 -26.57 25.04 -5.98
CA GLU A 251 -26.76 23.73 -5.35
C GLU A 251 -25.41 23.04 -5.11
N LEU A 252 -24.55 22.99 -6.13
CA LEU A 252 -23.22 22.39 -6.00
C LEU A 252 -22.35 23.13 -4.99
N ALA A 253 -22.38 24.46 -4.98
CA ALA A 253 -21.63 25.28 -4.03
C ALA A 253 -22.07 24.99 -2.58
N ARG A 254 -23.37 24.86 -2.30
CA ARG A 254 -23.90 24.46 -0.99
C ARG A 254 -23.38 23.08 -0.59
N ILE A 255 -23.41 22.11 -1.49
CA ILE A 255 -22.93 20.74 -1.22
C ILE A 255 -21.44 20.75 -0.84
N ILE A 256 -20.61 21.46 -1.61
CA ILE A 256 -19.17 21.55 -1.36
C ILE A 256 -18.89 22.26 -0.04
N ASP A 257 -19.59 23.34 0.26
CA ASP A 257 -19.49 24.08 1.51
C ASP A 257 -19.83 23.17 2.72
N GLN A 258 -20.93 22.44 2.63
CA GLN A 258 -21.32 21.49 3.68
C GLN A 258 -20.36 20.29 3.78
N PHE A 259 -19.77 19.82 2.69
CA PHE A 259 -18.69 18.82 2.77
C PHE A 259 -17.50 19.36 3.55
N HIS A 260 -17.09 20.60 3.28
CA HIS A 260 -15.99 21.25 3.99
C HIS A 260 -16.29 21.38 5.49
N ASP A 261 -17.50 21.77 5.87
CA ASP A 261 -17.84 22.08 7.25
C ASP A 261 -18.22 20.85 8.08
N GLU A 262 -18.86 19.85 7.46
CA GLU A 262 -19.49 18.75 8.19
C GLU A 262 -18.70 17.43 8.14
N LEU A 263 -17.85 17.20 7.10
CA LEU A 263 -17.13 15.93 6.96
C LEU A 263 -15.88 15.81 7.84
N PRO A 264 -15.15 16.88 8.21
CA PRO A 264 -13.87 16.73 8.89
C PRO A 264 -13.96 15.82 10.12
N GLU A 265 -13.12 14.80 10.18
CA GLU A 265 -12.92 13.91 11.33
C GLU A 265 -11.49 13.39 11.34
N ASP A 266 -11.07 12.75 12.44
CA ASP A 266 -9.70 12.26 12.59
C ASP A 266 -9.33 11.25 11.49
N LYS A 267 -8.12 11.40 10.93
CA LYS A 267 -7.57 10.57 9.84
C LYS A 267 -8.35 10.56 8.53
N LEU A 268 -9.44 11.30 8.40
CA LEU A 268 -10.10 11.54 7.13
C LEU A 268 -9.36 12.63 6.35
N THR A 269 -9.13 12.40 5.06
CA THR A 269 -8.84 13.45 4.09
C THR A 269 -9.82 13.35 2.94
N PHE A 270 -10.27 14.49 2.43
CA PHE A 270 -11.08 14.57 1.23
C PHE A 270 -10.76 15.85 0.46
N ASN A 271 -11.00 15.81 -0.84
CA ASN A 271 -10.67 16.90 -1.73
C ASN A 271 -11.74 17.07 -2.81
N VAL A 272 -11.89 18.29 -3.31
CA VAL A 272 -12.61 18.61 -4.54
C VAL A 272 -11.56 18.94 -5.60
N GLY A 273 -11.29 17.98 -6.49
CA GLY A 273 -10.24 18.09 -7.50
C GLY A 273 -10.69 18.77 -8.81
N LEU A 274 -11.98 18.70 -9.12
CA LEU A 274 -12.55 19.22 -10.36
C LEU A 274 -13.97 19.77 -10.13
N ILE A 275 -14.25 20.94 -10.69
CA ILE A 275 -15.58 21.55 -10.68
C ILE A 275 -15.88 22.21 -12.04
N ALA A 276 -17.09 22.05 -12.54
CA ALA A 276 -17.60 22.74 -13.73
C ALA A 276 -19.09 23.05 -13.61
N GLY A 277 -19.59 24.10 -14.25
CA GLY A 277 -21.01 24.43 -14.24
C GLY A 277 -21.42 25.46 -15.27
N GLY A 278 -22.66 25.40 -15.76
CA GLY A 278 -23.22 26.29 -16.76
C GLY A 278 -24.59 25.83 -17.24
N SER A 279 -25.01 26.29 -18.44
CA SER A 279 -26.14 25.68 -19.14
C SER A 279 -25.86 24.22 -19.52
N VAL A 280 -24.59 23.92 -19.78
CA VAL A 280 -24.05 22.57 -20.00
C VAL A 280 -22.77 22.40 -19.20
N ALA A 281 -22.61 21.23 -18.56
CA ALA A 281 -21.36 20.77 -17.98
C ALA A 281 -21.20 19.26 -18.24
N THR A 282 -20.06 18.84 -18.77
CA THR A 282 -19.76 17.44 -19.14
C THR A 282 -18.35 17.05 -18.74
N LEU A 283 -18.13 15.76 -18.56
CA LEU A 283 -16.81 15.16 -18.37
C LEU A 283 -16.37 14.42 -19.64
N ASP A 284 -15.06 14.28 -19.85
CA ASP A 284 -14.51 13.38 -20.85
C ASP A 284 -14.63 11.90 -20.40
N ALA A 285 -14.27 10.99 -21.29
CA ALA A 285 -14.38 9.55 -21.02
C ALA A 285 -13.43 9.09 -19.89
N ASP A 286 -12.31 9.79 -19.72
CA ASP A 286 -11.31 9.49 -18.70
C ASP A 286 -11.62 10.17 -17.35
N LEU A 287 -12.70 10.95 -17.28
CA LEU A 287 -13.19 11.67 -16.10
C LEU A 287 -12.17 12.67 -15.49
N VAL A 288 -11.18 13.09 -16.27
CA VAL A 288 -10.11 14.01 -15.84
C VAL A 288 -10.24 15.44 -16.37
N ARG A 289 -11.13 15.64 -17.33
CA ARG A 289 -11.40 16.96 -17.93
C ARG A 289 -12.88 17.27 -17.92
N ALA A 290 -13.21 18.51 -17.60
CA ALA A 290 -14.56 19.02 -17.68
C ALA A 290 -14.67 20.11 -18.75
N GLN A 291 -15.81 20.15 -19.45
CA GLN A 291 -16.19 21.23 -20.34
C GLN A 291 -17.51 21.85 -19.85
N ALA A 292 -17.55 23.18 -19.83
CA ALA A 292 -18.76 23.90 -19.46
C ALA A 292 -19.01 25.09 -20.41
N ALA A 293 -20.30 25.38 -20.66
CA ALA A 293 -20.73 26.51 -21.44
C ALA A 293 -21.96 27.17 -20.80
N GLY A 294 -22.02 28.48 -20.87
CA GLY A 294 -23.15 29.27 -20.35
C GLY A 294 -22.98 30.77 -20.63
N LYS A 295 -24.07 31.51 -20.50
CA LYS A 295 -24.07 32.98 -20.57
C LYS A 295 -24.26 33.54 -19.16
N THR A 296 -23.68 34.71 -18.88
CA THR A 296 -23.77 35.37 -17.57
C THR A 296 -25.18 35.69 -17.08
N ASN A 297 -26.14 35.81 -18.01
CA ASN A 297 -27.55 36.13 -17.73
C ASN A 297 -28.50 34.93 -17.81
N ILE A 298 -27.95 33.68 -17.71
CA ILE A 298 -28.72 32.44 -17.68
C ILE A 298 -28.53 31.75 -16.32
N ILE A 299 -29.61 31.23 -15.74
CA ILE A 299 -29.61 30.37 -14.58
C ILE A 299 -29.00 29.03 -15.02
N PRO A 300 -27.88 28.54 -14.38
CA PRO A 300 -27.22 27.33 -14.83
C PRO A 300 -28.05 26.08 -14.60
N ALA A 301 -28.13 25.22 -15.63
CA ALA A 301 -28.87 23.97 -15.58
C ALA A 301 -28.05 22.80 -15.03
N GLN A 302 -26.74 22.83 -15.17
CA GLN A 302 -25.87 21.72 -14.81
C GLN A 302 -24.63 22.20 -14.03
N ALA A 303 -24.22 21.42 -13.04
CA ALA A 303 -22.93 21.58 -12.38
C ALA A 303 -22.41 20.21 -11.92
N ILE A 304 -21.11 20.01 -12.05
CA ILE A 304 -20.43 18.75 -11.72
C ILE A 304 -19.25 19.06 -10.82
N ALA A 305 -19.06 18.25 -9.76
CA ALA A 305 -17.82 18.19 -9.00
C ALA A 305 -17.34 16.75 -8.88
N ARG A 306 -16.00 16.58 -8.90
CA ARG A 306 -15.33 15.31 -8.62
C ARG A 306 -14.26 15.53 -7.57
N GLY A 307 -14.02 14.49 -6.78
CA GLY A 307 -12.98 14.52 -5.77
C GLY A 307 -12.63 13.12 -5.29
N ASP A 308 -11.71 13.08 -4.33
CA ASP A 308 -11.34 11.87 -3.62
C ASP A 308 -11.62 11.99 -2.12
N PHE A 309 -11.67 10.85 -1.44
CA PHE A 309 -11.60 10.79 0.01
C PHE A 309 -10.84 9.54 0.46
N ARG A 310 -10.17 9.66 1.59
CA ARG A 310 -9.33 8.61 2.16
C ARG A 310 -9.66 8.42 3.62
N THR A 311 -9.96 7.18 3.97
CA THR A 311 -10.35 6.73 5.32
C THR A 311 -9.38 5.69 5.85
N LEU A 312 -9.47 5.36 7.12
CA LEU A 312 -8.59 4.40 7.78
C LEU A 312 -9.29 3.08 8.16
N SER A 313 -10.62 3.03 8.08
CA SER A 313 -11.39 1.80 8.30
C SER A 313 -12.63 1.73 7.41
N ASP A 314 -13.17 0.52 7.21
CA ASP A 314 -14.41 0.31 6.46
C ASP A 314 -15.58 1.06 7.12
N GLU A 315 -15.67 1.06 8.47
CA GLU A 315 -16.72 1.76 9.20
C GLU A 315 -16.63 3.28 8.98
N GLN A 316 -15.42 3.83 8.92
CA GLN A 316 -15.21 5.23 8.58
C GLN A 316 -15.66 5.51 7.14
N SER A 317 -15.30 4.65 6.20
CA SER A 317 -15.68 4.79 4.78
C SER A 317 -17.21 4.85 4.62
N GLU A 318 -17.92 3.90 5.23
CA GLU A 318 -19.38 3.84 5.12
C GLU A 318 -20.06 5.03 5.84
N ARG A 319 -19.55 5.46 6.99
CA ARG A 319 -20.06 6.65 7.70
C ARG A 319 -19.87 7.93 6.87
N VAL A 320 -18.70 8.11 6.24
CA VAL A 320 -18.40 9.27 5.39
C VAL A 320 -19.30 9.27 4.15
N LYS A 321 -19.42 8.13 3.44
CA LYS A 321 -20.33 7.99 2.29
C LYS A 321 -21.78 8.32 2.67
N ALA A 322 -22.27 7.77 3.77
CA ALA A 322 -23.63 8.04 4.25
C ALA A 322 -23.85 9.52 4.56
N LYS A 323 -22.85 10.19 5.15
CA LYS A 323 -22.91 11.63 5.45
C LYS A 323 -22.91 12.48 4.20
N MET A 324 -22.05 12.15 3.21
CA MET A 324 -22.05 12.81 1.91
C MET A 324 -23.41 12.64 1.19
N GLN A 325 -23.96 11.43 1.19
CA GLN A 325 -25.29 11.17 0.62
C GLN A 325 -26.40 11.99 1.31
N ALA A 326 -26.37 12.09 2.63
CA ALA A 326 -27.34 12.87 3.40
C ALA A 326 -27.27 14.38 3.10
N ILE A 327 -26.06 14.92 2.88
CA ILE A 327 -25.87 16.31 2.46
C ILE A 327 -26.39 16.54 1.06
N VAL A 328 -26.08 15.64 0.12
CA VAL A 328 -26.53 15.73 -1.28
C VAL A 328 -28.04 15.57 -1.41
N ALA A 329 -28.68 14.77 -0.56
CA ALA A 329 -30.14 14.59 -0.56
C ALA A 329 -30.94 15.83 -0.14
N GLN A 330 -30.29 16.84 0.45
CA GLN A 330 -30.91 18.14 0.72
C GLN A 330 -30.78 19.02 -0.53
N HIS A 331 -31.82 19.73 -0.90
CA HIS A 331 -31.81 20.53 -2.11
C HIS A 331 -32.28 21.96 -1.88
N LEU A 332 -31.65 22.91 -2.57
CA LEU A 332 -32.17 24.25 -2.70
C LEU A 332 -33.46 24.24 -3.57
N PRO A 333 -34.34 25.21 -3.39
CA PRO A 333 -35.57 25.29 -4.20
C PRO A 333 -35.29 25.25 -5.72
N GLY A 334 -35.96 24.31 -6.42
CA GLY A 334 -35.86 24.16 -7.87
C GLY A 334 -34.56 23.51 -8.37
N THR A 335 -33.85 22.81 -7.48
CA THR A 335 -32.60 22.05 -7.81
C THR A 335 -32.74 20.58 -7.46
N SER A 336 -31.78 19.78 -7.93
CA SER A 336 -31.58 18.39 -7.55
C SER A 336 -30.09 18.05 -7.66
N ALA A 337 -29.64 17.05 -6.90
CA ALA A 337 -28.27 16.54 -7.01
C ALA A 337 -28.23 15.03 -6.76
N GLN A 338 -27.20 14.39 -7.31
CA GLN A 338 -26.89 12.97 -7.08
C GLN A 338 -25.39 12.84 -6.82
N ILE A 339 -25.02 11.91 -5.97
CA ILE A 339 -23.62 11.53 -5.72
C ILE A 339 -23.41 10.07 -6.10
N GLU A 340 -22.32 9.82 -6.78
CA GLU A 340 -21.83 8.48 -7.13
C GLU A 340 -20.45 8.28 -6.51
N PHE A 341 -20.17 7.05 -6.05
CA PHE A 341 -18.87 6.66 -5.56
C PHE A 341 -18.28 5.60 -6.50
N GLU A 342 -17.05 5.84 -6.92
CA GLU A 342 -16.31 4.83 -7.66
C GLU A 342 -15.73 3.78 -6.70
N GLN A 343 -15.68 2.54 -7.15
CA GLN A 343 -14.94 1.51 -6.44
C GLN A 343 -13.44 1.86 -6.47
N GLY A 344 -12.79 1.68 -5.35
CA GLY A 344 -11.37 1.98 -5.19
C GLY A 344 -10.74 1.04 -4.16
N TYR A 345 -9.55 1.39 -3.74
CA TYR A 345 -8.80 0.62 -2.75
C TYR A 345 -9.42 0.80 -1.36
N PRO A 346 -9.81 -0.28 -0.66
CA PRO A 346 -10.32 -0.18 0.72
C PRO A 346 -9.20 0.22 1.69
N PRO A 347 -9.53 0.56 2.94
CA PRO A 347 -8.52 0.83 3.96
C PRO A 347 -7.95 -0.47 4.55
N MET A 348 -6.72 -0.38 5.08
CA MET A 348 -6.15 -1.34 6.02
C MET A 348 -6.09 -0.68 7.39
N ALA A 349 -6.99 -1.07 8.28
CA ALA A 349 -7.04 -0.53 9.65
C ALA A 349 -5.87 -1.04 10.51
N PRO A 350 -5.36 -0.24 11.48
CA PRO A 350 -4.30 -0.64 12.39
C PRO A 350 -4.85 -1.56 13.51
N THR A 351 -4.95 -2.85 13.23
CA THR A 351 -5.46 -3.84 14.19
C THR A 351 -4.43 -4.20 15.27
N GLU A 352 -4.87 -4.83 16.36
CA GLU A 352 -3.97 -5.39 17.37
C GLU A 352 -3.15 -6.56 16.81
N GLY A 353 -3.66 -7.30 15.83
CA GLY A 353 -2.91 -8.33 15.13
C GLY A 353 -1.76 -7.76 14.30
N ASN A 354 -1.98 -6.66 13.58
CA ASN A 354 -0.94 -5.93 12.84
C ASN A 354 0.15 -5.42 13.79
N ARG A 355 -0.22 -4.85 14.95
CA ARG A 355 0.71 -4.45 16.01
C ARG A 355 1.49 -5.64 16.57
N GLY A 356 0.82 -6.78 16.72
CA GLY A 356 1.43 -8.03 17.14
C GLY A 356 2.52 -8.50 16.16
N LEU A 357 2.28 -8.38 14.86
CA LEU A 357 3.27 -8.68 13.82
C LEU A 357 4.46 -7.72 13.86
N LEU A 358 4.22 -6.41 14.00
CA LEU A 358 5.28 -5.43 14.15
C LEU A 358 6.11 -5.68 15.41
N LYS A 359 5.48 -6.07 16.52
CA LYS A 359 6.20 -6.47 17.74
C LYS A 359 7.10 -7.68 17.51
N LYS A 360 6.63 -8.70 16.77
CA LYS A 360 7.47 -9.85 16.39
C LYS A 360 8.65 -9.41 15.52
N LEU A 361 8.43 -8.52 14.55
CA LEU A 361 9.49 -7.96 13.72
C LEU A 361 10.50 -7.17 14.54
N ASN A 362 10.06 -6.44 15.56
CA ASN A 362 10.92 -5.70 16.46
C ASN A 362 11.80 -6.60 17.38
N VAL A 363 11.30 -7.77 17.76
CA VAL A 363 12.16 -8.77 18.42
C VAL A 363 13.28 -9.20 17.48
N ILE A 364 12.98 -9.41 16.19
CA ILE A 364 13.99 -9.75 15.18
C ILE A 364 14.99 -8.61 14.98
N ASN A 365 14.52 -7.35 14.98
CA ASN A 365 15.41 -6.19 14.93
C ASN A 365 16.43 -6.21 16.08
N ALA A 366 15.96 -6.47 17.29
CA ALA A 366 16.85 -6.59 18.45
C ALA A 366 17.88 -7.75 18.29
N ASP A 367 17.43 -8.91 17.81
CA ASP A 367 18.30 -10.07 17.57
C ASP A 367 19.34 -9.81 16.47
N LEU A 368 19.02 -8.97 15.49
CA LEU A 368 19.91 -8.52 14.41
C LEU A 368 20.78 -7.31 14.79
N GLY A 369 20.60 -6.74 15.99
CA GLY A 369 21.30 -5.52 16.41
C GLY A 369 20.82 -4.25 15.66
N LEU A 370 19.57 -4.26 15.18
CA LEU A 370 18.95 -3.13 14.49
C LEU A 370 18.06 -2.31 15.44
N GLU A 371 17.79 -1.07 15.09
CA GLU A 371 16.85 -0.22 15.83
C GLU A 371 15.40 -0.76 15.76
N GLN A 372 14.63 -0.47 16.80
CA GLN A 372 13.20 -0.77 16.85
C GLN A 372 12.45 0.15 15.88
N MET A 373 11.49 -0.40 15.15
CA MET A 373 10.59 0.34 14.27
C MET A 373 9.39 0.85 15.07
N ALA A 374 9.15 2.16 15.03
CA ALA A 374 7.90 2.74 15.51
C ALA A 374 6.79 2.56 14.45
N GLU A 375 5.53 2.69 14.88
CA GLU A 375 4.39 2.70 13.96
C GLU A 375 4.48 3.94 13.05
N LEU A 376 4.33 3.75 11.75
CA LEU A 376 4.22 4.84 10.80
C LEU A 376 2.85 5.54 10.96
N ASP A 377 2.84 6.87 10.94
CA ASP A 377 1.56 7.61 10.87
C ASP A 377 0.82 7.22 9.56
N PRO A 378 -0.40 6.67 9.65
CA PRO A 378 -1.17 6.25 8.48
C PRO A 378 -1.38 7.35 7.43
N LEU A 379 -1.35 8.63 7.83
CA LEU A 379 -1.46 9.77 6.90
C LEU A 379 -0.29 9.85 5.91
N LYS A 380 0.83 9.17 6.19
CA LYS A 380 2.02 9.12 5.34
C LYS A 380 2.01 7.95 4.35
N ARG A 381 0.96 7.12 4.35
CA ARG A 381 0.85 5.95 3.46
C ARG A 381 -0.46 5.98 2.67
N GLY A 382 -0.35 5.77 1.35
CA GLY A 382 -1.49 5.60 0.47
C GLY A 382 -2.10 4.19 0.55
N ALA A 383 -3.06 3.91 -0.32
CA ALA A 383 -3.63 2.59 -0.53
C ALA A 383 -2.62 1.61 -1.13
N GLY A 384 -2.96 0.34 -1.24
CA GLY A 384 -2.18 -0.71 -1.88
C GLY A 384 -2.89 -2.06 -1.82
N ASP A 385 -2.34 -3.05 -2.46
CA ASP A 385 -2.96 -4.35 -2.68
C ASP A 385 -3.34 -5.10 -1.39
N ILE A 386 -2.54 -4.98 -0.33
CA ILE A 386 -2.86 -5.57 0.98
C ILE A 386 -4.21 -5.07 1.53
N SER A 387 -4.65 -3.90 1.14
CA SER A 387 -5.93 -3.33 1.57
C SER A 387 -7.13 -4.21 1.22
N PHE A 388 -7.07 -4.96 0.10
CA PHE A 388 -8.13 -5.88 -0.31
C PHE A 388 -8.23 -7.12 0.57
N VAL A 389 -7.18 -7.47 1.29
CA VAL A 389 -7.13 -8.64 2.17
C VAL A 389 -7.24 -8.26 3.66
N ALA A 390 -7.01 -7.01 4.02
CA ALA A 390 -6.91 -6.54 5.40
C ALA A 390 -8.16 -6.79 6.27
N ARG A 391 -9.33 -6.89 5.66
CA ARG A 391 -10.58 -7.25 6.37
C ARG A 391 -10.68 -8.73 6.75
N TYR A 392 -9.82 -9.59 6.19
CA TYR A 392 -9.83 -11.04 6.41
C TYR A 392 -8.63 -11.53 7.22
N VAL A 393 -7.53 -10.80 7.17
CA VAL A 393 -6.25 -11.25 7.71
C VAL A 393 -5.40 -10.08 8.21
N ASP A 394 -4.75 -10.25 9.35
CA ASP A 394 -3.77 -9.28 9.84
C ASP A 394 -2.51 -9.29 8.99
N GLY A 395 -1.84 -8.12 8.86
CA GLY A 395 -0.67 -8.02 8.01
C GLY A 395 0.30 -6.91 8.37
N LEU A 396 1.43 -6.92 7.68
CA LEU A 396 2.44 -5.85 7.67
C LEU A 396 2.72 -5.40 6.26
N VAL A 397 2.93 -4.10 6.08
CA VAL A 397 3.37 -3.47 4.84
C VAL A 397 4.79 -2.95 5.00
N GLY A 398 5.50 -2.74 3.90
CA GLY A 398 6.86 -2.21 3.93
C GLY A 398 7.91 -3.27 4.20
N MET A 399 7.65 -4.50 3.73
CA MET A 399 8.62 -5.60 3.80
C MET A 399 9.66 -5.55 2.68
N GLY A 400 9.46 -4.69 1.66
CA GLY A 400 10.40 -4.39 0.59
C GLY A 400 11.50 -3.42 1.00
N PRO A 401 12.36 -2.98 0.08
CA PRO A 401 13.48 -2.10 0.37
C PRO A 401 13.04 -0.65 0.61
N ALA A 402 13.97 0.18 1.10
CA ALA A 402 13.82 1.62 1.12
C ALA A 402 14.25 2.22 -0.23
N GLY A 403 13.64 3.33 -0.60
CA GLY A 403 13.98 4.11 -1.77
C GLY A 403 13.39 5.51 -1.70
N ASP A 404 13.63 6.28 -2.73
CA ASP A 404 13.09 7.62 -2.89
C ASP A 404 12.54 7.83 -4.30
N GLY A 405 11.56 8.71 -4.43
CA GLY A 405 11.05 9.15 -5.72
C GLY A 405 10.13 8.16 -6.43
N ALA A 406 9.52 7.21 -5.73
CA ALA A 406 8.47 6.35 -6.31
C ALA A 406 7.43 7.19 -7.08
N HIS A 407 6.93 6.67 -8.22
CA HIS A 407 5.99 7.34 -9.13
C HIS A 407 6.54 8.59 -9.83
N ALA A 408 7.84 8.89 -9.74
CA ALA A 408 8.45 10.02 -10.40
C ALA A 408 9.76 9.64 -11.13
N PRO A 409 10.13 10.33 -12.24
CA PRO A 409 11.44 10.15 -12.82
C PRO A 409 12.55 10.43 -11.81
N GLY A 410 13.53 9.51 -11.73
CA GLY A 410 14.59 9.56 -10.73
C GLY A 410 14.34 8.65 -9.52
N GLU A 411 13.36 7.75 -9.61
CA GLU A 411 13.12 6.72 -8.59
C GLU A 411 14.39 5.92 -8.32
N THR A 412 14.69 5.73 -7.02
CA THR A 412 15.91 5.06 -6.55
C THR A 412 15.60 4.01 -5.48
N VAL A 413 16.51 3.06 -5.35
CA VAL A 413 16.51 2.06 -4.28
C VAL A 413 17.80 2.10 -3.46
N ASP A 414 17.68 1.98 -2.12
CA ASP A 414 18.80 1.75 -1.20
C ASP A 414 19.17 0.26 -1.19
N LEU A 415 20.24 -0.11 -1.88
CA LEU A 415 20.69 -1.50 -2.01
C LEU A 415 20.98 -2.20 -0.67
N PRO A 416 21.62 -1.56 0.33
CA PRO A 416 21.75 -2.12 1.68
C PRO A 416 20.44 -2.49 2.35
N SER A 417 19.36 -1.76 2.08
CA SER A 417 18.05 -2.04 2.65
C SER A 417 17.45 -3.36 2.17
N ILE A 418 17.73 -3.77 0.93
CA ILE A 418 17.34 -5.09 0.39
C ILE A 418 17.85 -6.20 1.29
N LYS A 419 19.14 -6.17 1.67
CA LYS A 419 19.71 -7.16 2.60
C LYS A 419 19.04 -7.12 3.97
N ARG A 420 18.88 -5.92 4.51
CA ARG A 420 18.28 -5.71 5.83
C ARG A 420 16.86 -6.27 5.88
N GLN A 421 16.05 -5.97 4.88
CA GLN A 421 14.67 -6.43 4.77
C GLN A 421 14.58 -7.93 4.47
N ALA A 422 15.41 -8.47 3.61
CA ALA A 422 15.45 -9.91 3.34
C ALA A 422 15.79 -10.73 4.60
N LYS A 423 16.71 -10.25 5.44
CA LYS A 423 17.04 -10.89 6.75
C LYS A 423 15.83 -10.85 7.69
N ARG A 424 15.18 -9.69 7.84
CA ARG A 424 13.96 -9.51 8.64
C ARG A 424 12.85 -10.47 8.17
N ALA A 425 12.57 -10.48 6.88
CA ALA A 425 11.52 -11.29 6.29
C ALA A 425 11.78 -12.79 6.43
N ALA A 426 13.01 -13.25 6.15
CA ALA A 426 13.38 -14.67 6.27
C ALA A 426 13.19 -15.18 7.70
N ILE A 427 13.65 -14.44 8.68
CA ILE A 427 13.53 -14.82 10.10
C ILE A 427 12.06 -14.75 10.54
N LEU A 428 11.33 -13.69 10.17
CA LEU A 428 9.90 -13.55 10.51
C LEU A 428 9.08 -14.71 9.96
N MET A 429 9.20 -14.99 8.67
CA MET A 429 8.47 -16.10 8.02
C MET A 429 8.85 -17.46 8.62
N SER A 430 10.12 -17.67 8.94
CA SER A 430 10.56 -18.91 9.60
C SER A 430 9.98 -19.08 11.01
N ARG A 431 9.93 -18.00 11.80
CA ARG A 431 9.33 -18.03 13.15
C ARG A 431 7.83 -18.28 13.05
N LEU A 432 7.12 -17.58 12.14
CA LEU A 432 5.69 -17.78 11.90
C LEU A 432 5.39 -19.22 11.46
N ALA A 433 6.20 -19.81 10.57
CA ALA A 433 6.01 -21.20 10.13
C ALA A 433 6.15 -22.24 11.25
N MET A 434 6.85 -21.88 12.34
CA MET A 434 7.08 -22.74 13.49
C MET A 434 6.08 -22.53 14.63
N GLU A 435 5.28 -21.48 14.58
CA GLU A 435 4.19 -21.28 15.55
C GLU A 435 3.18 -22.44 15.47
N LYS A 436 2.76 -22.94 16.61
CA LYS A 436 1.68 -23.93 16.69
C LYS A 436 0.35 -23.18 16.75
N ARG A 437 -0.58 -23.60 15.95
CA ARG A 437 -1.98 -23.23 16.09
C ARG A 437 -2.70 -24.14 17.06
#